data_1f1a13f0f22232d467d902f74811fbf9
#
_entry.id   1f1a13f0f22232d467d902f74811fbf9
#
_cell.length_a   1.000
_cell.length_b   1.000
_cell.length_c   1.000
_cell.angle_alpha   90.00
_cell.angle_beta   90.00
_cell.angle_gamma   90.00
#
_symmetry.space_group_name_H-M   'P 1'
#
loop_
_entity.id
_entity.type
_entity.pdbx_description
1 polymer ?
#
loop_
_entity_poly.entity_id
_entity_poly.type
_entity_poly.pdbx_seq_one_letter_code
_entity_poly.pdbx_strand_id
1 'polypeptide(L)'
;PDIGWQNLIKYSWRRDAVEEALREVPGLILQSPENQREFKLSYNVDPEALPPIPKIRALLREQKLFANLIYSRQAYLDILPLRASKGRAIRYLAYKWGLPLRAFLVAGDSGNDHEMLIGDTLGVVVANHSPELASLRGNEQIYFANARYADGIAEGMAHYAFGISTLETANDSKV
;
A
#
# COMPACT_ATOMS: atom_id res chain seq x y z
N PRO A 1 -8.57 17.12 -2.20
CA PRO A 1 -8.19 15.95 -2.97
C PRO A 1 -7.24 16.34 -4.12
N ASP A 2 -6.28 15.46 -4.45
CA ASP A 2 -5.38 15.67 -5.59
C ASP A 2 -6.06 15.21 -6.88
N ILE A 3 -6.41 16.16 -7.76
CA ILE A 3 -7.16 15.88 -8.99
C ILE A 3 -6.33 14.99 -9.95
N GLY A 4 -5.01 15.20 -10.04
CA GLY A 4 -4.13 14.40 -10.88
C GLY A 4 -4.09 12.94 -10.43
N TRP A 5 -4.00 12.70 -9.12
CA TRP A 5 -4.08 11.35 -8.54
C TRP A 5 -5.45 10.71 -8.79
N GLN A 6 -6.54 11.45 -8.56
CA GLN A 6 -7.89 10.95 -8.83
C GLN A 6 -8.06 10.53 -10.29
N ASN A 7 -7.63 11.34 -11.25
CA ASN A 7 -7.70 11.01 -12.66
C ASN A 7 -6.88 9.76 -13.01
N LEU A 8 -5.72 9.57 -12.37
CA LEU A 8 -4.88 8.40 -12.57
C LEU A 8 -5.56 7.12 -12.08
N ILE A 9 -6.16 7.13 -10.89
CA ILE A 9 -6.79 5.93 -10.30
C ILE A 9 -8.19 5.66 -10.87
N LYS A 10 -8.90 6.70 -11.33
CA LYS A 10 -10.22 6.58 -11.96
C LYS A 10 -10.19 5.81 -13.29
N TYR A 11 -9.04 5.78 -13.94
CA TYR A 11 -8.90 5.10 -15.23
C TYR A 11 -9.28 3.62 -15.13
N SER A 12 -10.25 3.19 -15.93
CA SER A 12 -10.84 1.84 -15.93
C SER A 12 -11.63 1.46 -14.66
N TRP A 13 -11.80 2.34 -13.68
CA TRP A 13 -12.58 2.05 -12.49
C TRP A 13 -14.07 2.19 -12.77
N ARG A 14 -14.81 1.12 -12.57
CA ARG A 14 -16.27 1.07 -12.73
C ARG A 14 -16.88 0.53 -11.44
N ARG A 15 -16.99 1.41 -10.43
CA ARG A 15 -17.41 1.06 -9.07
C ARG A 15 -18.68 0.22 -9.04
N ASP A 16 -19.76 0.71 -9.69
CA ASP A 16 -21.06 0.07 -9.64
C ASP A 16 -21.08 -1.30 -10.36
N ALA A 17 -20.32 -1.43 -11.44
CA ALA A 17 -20.15 -2.72 -12.11
C ALA A 17 -19.35 -3.73 -11.28
N VAL A 18 -18.37 -3.28 -10.50
CA VAL A 18 -17.62 -4.13 -9.57
C VAL A 18 -18.53 -4.56 -8.42
N GLU A 19 -19.32 -3.66 -7.85
CA GLU A 19 -20.28 -3.96 -6.79
C GLU A 19 -21.33 -4.98 -7.25
N GLU A 20 -21.87 -4.79 -8.45
CA GLU A 20 -22.83 -5.72 -9.05
C GLU A 20 -22.23 -7.10 -9.29
N ALA A 21 -21.04 -7.17 -9.85
CA ALA A 21 -20.34 -8.44 -10.10
C ALA A 21 -20.03 -9.25 -8.83
N LEU A 22 -19.94 -8.56 -7.69
CA LEU A 22 -19.64 -9.17 -6.40
C LEU A 22 -20.88 -9.45 -5.55
N ARG A 23 -22.06 -9.02 -5.96
CA ARG A 23 -23.31 -9.12 -5.18
C ARG A 23 -23.64 -10.54 -4.74
N GLU A 24 -23.43 -11.50 -5.63
CA GLU A 24 -23.77 -12.92 -5.40
C GLU A 24 -22.56 -13.75 -4.91
N VAL A 25 -21.43 -13.11 -4.61
CA VAL A 25 -20.27 -13.83 -4.09
C VAL A 25 -20.51 -14.19 -2.63
N PRO A 26 -20.56 -15.50 -2.30
CA PRO A 26 -20.83 -15.92 -0.93
C PRO A 26 -19.75 -15.41 0.02
N GLY A 27 -20.17 -15.11 1.25
CA GLY A 27 -19.25 -14.62 2.28
C GLY A 27 -18.87 -13.14 2.15
N LEU A 28 -19.37 -12.39 1.15
CA LEU A 28 -19.20 -10.95 1.04
C LEU A 28 -20.45 -10.21 1.53
N ILE A 29 -20.29 -9.34 2.51
CA ILE A 29 -21.34 -8.47 3.04
C ILE A 29 -20.87 -7.03 2.89
N LEU A 30 -21.53 -6.27 2.00
CA LEU A 30 -21.18 -4.87 1.77
C LEU A 30 -21.30 -4.10 3.10
N GLN A 31 -20.25 -3.37 3.47
CA GLN A 31 -20.27 -2.53 4.68
C GLN A 31 -21.21 -1.34 4.47
N SER A 32 -21.59 -0.72 5.59
CA SER A 32 -22.47 0.44 5.63
C SER A 32 -21.93 1.63 4.80
N PRO A 33 -22.81 2.52 4.32
CA PRO A 33 -22.43 3.62 3.42
C PRO A 33 -21.30 4.52 3.91
N GLU A 34 -21.18 4.72 5.22
CA GLU A 34 -20.12 5.53 5.83
C GLU A 34 -18.72 4.92 5.64
N ASN A 35 -18.61 3.62 5.37
CA ASN A 35 -17.36 2.94 5.08
C ASN A 35 -17.03 2.89 3.59
N GLN A 36 -17.98 3.27 2.73
CA GLN A 36 -17.79 3.31 1.29
C GLN A 36 -17.16 4.62 0.83
N ARG A 37 -16.42 4.57 -0.29
CA ARG A 37 -15.84 5.77 -0.94
C ARG A 37 -15.96 5.61 -2.46
N GLU A 38 -15.83 6.70 -3.19
CA GLU A 38 -15.83 6.70 -4.66
C GLU A 38 -14.82 5.69 -5.24
N PHE A 39 -13.64 5.58 -4.64
CA PHE A 39 -12.56 4.71 -5.08
C PHE A 39 -12.32 3.52 -4.13
N LYS A 40 -13.33 3.12 -3.37
CA LYS A 40 -13.25 1.96 -2.48
C LYS A 40 -14.62 1.33 -2.25
N LEU A 41 -14.69 0.02 -2.44
CA LEU A 41 -15.76 -0.83 -1.95
C LEU A 41 -15.23 -1.64 -0.77
N SER A 42 -15.90 -1.58 0.36
CA SER A 42 -15.53 -2.31 1.57
C SER A 42 -16.57 -3.35 1.93
N TYR A 43 -16.11 -4.58 2.19
CA TYR A 43 -16.93 -5.71 2.59
C TYR A 43 -16.47 -6.27 3.93
N ASN A 44 -17.42 -6.68 4.76
CA ASN A 44 -17.17 -7.66 5.80
C ASN A 44 -17.13 -9.04 5.15
N VAL A 45 -16.33 -9.94 5.69
CA VAL A 45 -16.10 -11.27 5.12
C VAL A 45 -16.48 -12.34 6.14
N ASP A 46 -17.26 -13.32 5.67
CA ASP A 46 -17.35 -14.61 6.31
C ASP A 46 -16.28 -15.53 5.69
N PRO A 47 -15.20 -15.85 6.42
CA PRO A 47 -14.06 -16.59 5.86
C PRO A 47 -14.40 -18.05 5.52
N GLU A 48 -15.45 -18.64 6.13
CA GLU A 48 -15.88 -20.03 5.86
C GLU A 48 -16.66 -20.11 4.54
N ALA A 49 -17.37 -19.07 4.17
CA ALA A 49 -18.15 -19.02 2.95
C ALA A 49 -17.39 -18.40 1.76
N LEU A 50 -16.34 -17.58 2.03
CA LEU A 50 -15.64 -16.83 0.99
C LEU A 50 -14.85 -17.72 0.03
N PRO A 51 -15.08 -17.62 -1.30
CA PRO A 51 -14.20 -18.24 -2.28
C PRO A 51 -12.76 -17.71 -2.16
N PRO A 52 -11.75 -18.50 -2.54
CA PRO A 52 -10.37 -18.00 -2.58
C PRO A 52 -10.24 -16.71 -3.39
N ILE A 53 -9.50 -15.74 -2.88
CA ILE A 53 -9.31 -14.42 -3.52
C ILE A 53 -8.93 -14.51 -5.01
N PRO A 54 -8.09 -15.47 -5.46
CA PRO A 54 -7.82 -15.64 -6.89
C PRO A 54 -9.07 -15.93 -7.74
N LYS A 55 -10.07 -16.66 -7.21
CA LYS A 55 -11.35 -16.91 -7.90
C LYS A 55 -12.18 -15.64 -8.04
N ILE A 56 -12.25 -14.83 -6.99
CA ILE A 56 -12.94 -13.53 -7.04
C ILE A 56 -12.27 -12.60 -8.07
N ARG A 57 -10.94 -12.62 -8.11
CA ARG A 57 -10.18 -11.86 -9.10
C ARG A 57 -10.43 -12.36 -10.53
N ALA A 58 -10.56 -13.67 -10.74
CA ALA A 58 -10.88 -14.25 -12.03
C ALA A 58 -12.29 -13.83 -12.48
N LEU A 59 -13.30 -13.92 -11.60
CA LEU A 59 -14.67 -13.46 -11.86
C LEU A 59 -14.71 -12.00 -12.37
N LEU A 60 -14.00 -11.11 -11.68
CA LEU A 60 -13.93 -9.71 -12.11
C LEU A 60 -13.23 -9.56 -13.47
N ARG A 61 -12.15 -10.31 -13.73
CA ARG A 61 -11.42 -10.27 -15.00
C ARG A 61 -12.24 -10.76 -16.19
N GLU A 62 -13.05 -11.79 -16.00
CA GLU A 62 -13.97 -12.31 -17.03
C GLU A 62 -14.95 -11.22 -17.49
N GLN A 63 -15.36 -10.35 -16.59
CA GLN A 63 -16.21 -9.19 -16.88
C GLN A 63 -15.41 -7.93 -17.30
N LYS A 64 -14.09 -8.06 -17.53
CA LYS A 64 -13.17 -6.96 -17.85
C LYS A 64 -13.16 -5.86 -16.77
N LEU A 65 -13.39 -6.26 -15.53
CA LEU A 65 -13.30 -5.42 -14.34
C LEU A 65 -11.94 -5.67 -13.65
N PHE A 66 -11.07 -4.67 -13.71
CA PHE A 66 -9.73 -4.78 -13.14
C PHE A 66 -9.66 -3.98 -11.83
N ALA A 67 -9.43 -4.69 -10.74
CA ALA A 67 -9.42 -4.11 -9.40
C ALA A 67 -8.27 -4.67 -8.56
N ASN A 68 -7.86 -3.91 -7.55
CA ASN A 68 -6.96 -4.35 -6.50
C ASN A 68 -7.78 -4.85 -5.31
N LEU A 69 -7.57 -6.10 -4.91
CA LEU A 69 -8.27 -6.76 -3.82
C LEU A 69 -7.32 -6.84 -2.62
N ILE A 70 -7.72 -6.23 -1.51
CA ILE A 70 -6.97 -6.22 -0.25
C ILE A 70 -7.78 -6.98 0.79
N TYR A 71 -7.39 -8.23 1.02
CA TYR A 71 -7.98 -9.08 2.05
C TYR A 71 -7.17 -8.94 3.33
N SER A 72 -7.80 -8.62 4.44
CA SER A 72 -7.13 -8.36 5.69
C SER A 72 -7.87 -8.94 6.90
N ARG A 73 -7.08 -9.40 7.89
CA ARG A 73 -7.55 -9.93 9.17
C ARG A 73 -8.59 -11.05 9.06
N GLN A 74 -8.67 -11.74 7.94
CA GLN A 74 -9.71 -12.74 7.64
C GLN A 74 -11.16 -12.24 7.83
N ALA A 75 -11.36 -10.94 7.89
CA ALA A 75 -12.63 -10.30 8.21
C ALA A 75 -13.06 -9.22 7.22
N TYR A 76 -12.12 -8.69 6.43
CA TYR A 76 -12.37 -7.55 5.57
C TYR A 76 -11.81 -7.76 4.17
N LEU A 77 -12.58 -7.33 3.17
CA LEU A 77 -12.11 -7.24 1.79
C LEU A 77 -12.40 -5.85 1.24
N ASP A 78 -11.34 -5.10 0.96
CA ASP A 78 -11.41 -3.82 0.27
C ASP A 78 -11.11 -4.02 -1.22
N ILE A 79 -11.96 -3.45 -2.06
CA ILE A 79 -11.78 -3.44 -3.52
C ILE A 79 -11.50 -2.00 -3.95
N LEU A 80 -10.35 -1.80 -4.59
CA LEU A 80 -9.89 -0.50 -5.05
C LEU A 80 -9.62 -0.50 -6.56
N PRO A 81 -9.57 0.68 -7.20
CA PRO A 81 -9.05 0.76 -8.56
C PRO A 81 -7.70 0.07 -8.69
N LEU A 82 -7.45 -0.60 -9.80
CA LEU A 82 -6.21 -1.33 -10.03
C LEU A 82 -4.95 -0.46 -9.83
N ARG A 83 -5.05 0.84 -10.09
CA ARG A 83 -3.96 1.80 -9.94
C ARG A 83 -3.85 2.42 -8.55
N ALA A 84 -4.80 2.16 -7.66
CA ALA A 84 -4.79 2.67 -6.29
C ALA A 84 -3.99 1.73 -5.38
N SER A 85 -2.67 1.86 -5.41
CA SER A 85 -1.75 1.17 -4.50
C SER A 85 -0.81 2.16 -3.82
N LYS A 86 -0.26 1.77 -2.67
CA LYS A 86 0.72 2.58 -1.92
C LYS A 86 1.97 2.87 -2.76
N GLY A 87 2.50 1.86 -3.45
CA GLY A 87 3.67 2.02 -4.31
C GLY A 87 3.43 3.00 -5.47
N ARG A 88 2.25 2.93 -6.10
CA ARG A 88 1.89 3.88 -7.16
C ARG A 88 1.68 5.29 -6.64
N ALA A 89 1.12 5.45 -5.43
CA ALA A 89 0.96 6.76 -4.81
C ALA A 89 2.32 7.44 -4.55
N ILE A 90 3.31 6.69 -4.05
CA ILE A 90 4.67 7.20 -3.86
C ILE A 90 5.30 7.61 -5.19
N ARG A 91 5.20 6.77 -6.24
CA ARG A 91 5.72 7.11 -7.58
C ARG A 91 5.06 8.35 -8.16
N TYR A 92 3.75 8.50 -7.96
CA TYR A 92 3.02 9.70 -8.37
C TYR A 92 3.53 10.95 -7.65
N LEU A 93 3.72 10.88 -6.33
CA LEU A 93 4.25 11.99 -5.54
C LEU A 93 5.69 12.34 -5.95
N ALA A 94 6.54 11.34 -6.15
CA ALA A 94 7.90 11.53 -6.61
C ALA A 94 7.93 12.28 -7.95
N TYR A 95 7.14 11.83 -8.92
CA TYR A 95 7.00 12.51 -10.22
C TYR A 95 6.48 13.94 -10.05
N LYS A 96 5.40 14.11 -9.27
CA LYS A 96 4.76 15.42 -9.06
C LYS A 96 5.69 16.45 -8.42
N TRP A 97 6.54 16.01 -7.50
CA TRP A 97 7.47 16.89 -6.78
C TRP A 97 8.86 16.99 -7.44
N GLY A 98 9.08 16.25 -8.53
CA GLY A 98 10.38 16.23 -9.21
C GLY A 98 11.48 15.60 -8.36
N LEU A 99 11.13 14.70 -7.43
CA LEU A 99 12.05 14.03 -6.53
C LEU A 99 12.36 12.61 -6.99
N PRO A 100 13.60 12.13 -6.83
CA PRO A 100 13.94 10.73 -7.08
C PRO A 100 13.28 9.84 -6.01
N LEU A 101 12.93 8.60 -6.35
CA LEU A 101 12.28 7.67 -5.42
C LEU A 101 13.13 7.41 -4.16
N ARG A 102 14.46 7.42 -4.27
CA ARG A 102 15.37 7.31 -3.13
C ARG A 102 15.30 8.47 -2.12
N ALA A 103 14.59 9.56 -2.45
CA ALA A 103 14.30 10.64 -1.49
C ALA A 103 13.10 10.33 -0.59
N PHE A 104 12.47 9.17 -0.77
CA PHE A 104 11.34 8.73 0.04
C PHE A 104 11.77 7.56 0.93
N LEU A 105 11.57 7.72 2.22
CA LEU A 105 11.60 6.61 3.16
C LEU A 105 10.17 6.09 3.32
N VAL A 106 10.01 4.78 3.16
CA VAL A 106 8.72 4.08 3.28
C VAL A 106 8.83 2.99 4.32
N ALA A 107 7.79 2.82 5.12
CA ALA A 107 7.77 1.78 6.14
C ALA A 107 6.51 0.92 6.00
N GLY A 108 6.65 -0.38 6.27
CA GLY A 108 5.56 -1.32 6.16
C GLY A 108 5.66 -2.50 7.12
N ASP A 109 4.52 -3.15 7.36
CA ASP A 109 4.38 -4.30 8.25
C ASP A 109 3.60 -5.47 7.63
N SER A 110 3.01 -5.31 6.45
CA SER A 110 2.13 -6.32 5.86
C SER A 110 2.26 -6.42 4.34
N GLY A 111 1.71 -7.49 3.76
CA GLY A 111 1.83 -7.78 2.32
C GLY A 111 1.31 -6.68 1.40
N ASN A 112 0.38 -5.83 1.86
CA ASN A 112 -0.10 -4.69 1.08
C ASN A 112 0.95 -3.57 0.93
N ASP A 113 2.04 -3.61 1.69
CA ASP A 113 3.17 -2.68 1.63
C ASP A 113 4.26 -3.16 0.66
N HIS A 114 4.20 -4.42 0.24
CA HIS A 114 5.23 -5.05 -0.59
C HIS A 114 5.59 -4.21 -1.83
N GLU A 115 4.59 -3.74 -2.59
CA GLU A 115 4.82 -2.93 -3.80
C GLU A 115 5.53 -1.60 -3.50
N MET A 116 5.26 -1.01 -2.35
CA MET A 116 5.88 0.22 -1.90
C MET A 116 7.34 -0.02 -1.47
N LEU A 117 7.60 -1.15 -0.81
CA LEU A 117 8.91 -1.51 -0.28
C LEU A 117 9.91 -1.93 -1.37
N ILE A 118 9.47 -2.61 -2.44
CA ILE A 118 10.33 -3.06 -3.55
C ILE A 118 10.59 -1.98 -4.61
N GLY A 119 10.07 -0.77 -4.44
CA GLY A 119 10.39 0.37 -5.29
C GLY A 119 11.82 0.85 -5.02
N ASP A 120 12.33 1.76 -5.85
CA ASP A 120 13.64 2.39 -5.63
C ASP A 120 13.61 3.40 -4.46
N THR A 121 12.83 3.12 -3.43
CA THR A 121 12.66 3.88 -2.19
C THR A 121 13.58 3.33 -1.10
N LEU A 122 13.78 4.07 -0.03
CA LEU A 122 14.43 3.56 1.19
C LEU A 122 13.37 2.81 2.01
N GLY A 123 13.41 1.48 1.98
CA GLY A 123 12.41 0.62 2.60
C GLY A 123 12.74 0.28 4.06
N VAL A 124 11.75 0.33 4.94
CA VAL A 124 11.85 -0.13 6.34
C VAL A 124 10.76 -1.16 6.61
N VAL A 125 11.15 -2.35 7.04
CA VAL A 125 10.23 -3.37 7.53
C VAL A 125 10.34 -3.44 9.04
N VAL A 126 9.26 -3.11 9.77
CA VAL A 126 9.27 -3.11 11.24
C VAL A 126 9.20 -4.52 11.81
N ALA A 127 9.68 -4.74 13.06
CA ALA A 127 9.82 -6.09 13.64
C ALA A 127 8.48 -6.84 13.81
N ASN A 128 7.36 -6.15 13.92
CA ASN A 128 6.03 -6.76 13.99
C ASN A 128 5.41 -7.05 12.62
N HIS A 129 6.23 -7.19 11.57
CA HIS A 129 5.75 -7.47 10.23
C HIS A 129 5.13 -8.87 10.08
N SER A 130 4.24 -9.00 9.11
CA SER A 130 3.68 -10.30 8.70
C SER A 130 4.73 -11.17 7.98
N PRO A 131 4.58 -12.51 8.01
CA PRO A 131 5.52 -13.43 7.35
C PRO A 131 5.70 -13.18 5.85
N GLU A 132 4.71 -12.57 5.19
CA GLU A 132 4.72 -12.28 3.76
C GLU A 132 5.91 -11.40 3.35
N LEU A 133 6.32 -10.47 4.23
CA LEU A 133 7.45 -9.57 3.98
C LEU A 133 8.82 -10.23 4.21
N ALA A 134 8.87 -11.43 4.80
CA ALA A 134 10.14 -12.12 5.04
C ALA A 134 10.90 -12.42 3.73
N SER A 135 10.19 -12.57 2.62
CA SER A 135 10.76 -12.76 1.28
C SER A 135 11.60 -11.59 0.79
N LEU A 136 11.44 -10.41 1.40
CA LEU A 136 12.21 -9.21 1.08
C LEU A 136 13.58 -9.14 1.78
N ARG A 137 13.89 -10.08 2.68
CA ARG A 137 15.20 -10.15 3.33
C ARG A 137 16.30 -10.38 2.30
N GLY A 138 17.40 -9.67 2.45
CA GLY A 138 18.51 -9.71 1.49
C GLY A 138 18.43 -8.66 0.38
N ASN A 139 17.35 -7.88 0.30
CA ASN A 139 17.32 -6.70 -0.55
C ASN A 139 18.06 -5.55 0.15
N GLU A 140 19.15 -5.07 -0.43
CA GLU A 140 20.03 -4.03 0.15
C GLU A 140 19.32 -2.68 0.36
N GLN A 141 18.22 -2.44 -0.34
CA GLN A 141 17.41 -1.22 -0.21
C GLN A 141 16.34 -1.32 0.88
N ILE A 142 16.27 -2.45 1.59
CA ILE A 142 15.23 -2.69 2.59
C ILE A 142 15.88 -3.02 3.93
N TYR A 143 15.72 -2.12 4.87
CA TYR A 143 16.16 -2.32 6.26
C TYR A 143 15.09 -3.04 7.07
N PHE A 144 15.44 -4.15 7.70
CA PHE A 144 14.60 -4.87 8.65
C PHE A 144 14.92 -4.41 10.05
N ALA A 145 14.06 -3.58 10.63
CA ALA A 145 14.23 -3.05 11.97
C ALA A 145 14.05 -4.14 13.05
N ASN A 146 14.77 -3.99 14.16
CA ASN A 146 14.64 -4.83 15.35
C ASN A 146 13.49 -4.35 16.25
N ALA A 147 13.17 -3.06 16.19
CA ALA A 147 12.10 -2.45 16.95
C ALA A 147 10.75 -2.56 16.22
N ARG A 148 9.67 -2.47 16.99
CA ARG A 148 8.28 -2.59 16.52
C ARG A 148 7.66 -1.22 16.28
N TYR A 149 6.65 -1.16 15.43
CA TYR A 149 5.82 0.04 15.21
C TYR A 149 6.66 1.29 14.90
N ALA A 150 6.35 2.40 15.56
CA ALA A 150 7.01 3.69 15.35
C ALA A 150 8.51 3.66 15.69
N ASP A 151 8.91 2.88 16.70
CA ASP A 151 10.32 2.73 17.08
C ASP A 151 11.12 2.06 15.96
N GLY A 152 10.52 1.09 15.25
CA GLY A 152 11.13 0.47 14.06
C GLY A 152 11.27 1.45 12.89
N ILE A 153 10.33 2.38 12.74
CA ILE A 153 10.46 3.44 11.74
C ILE A 153 11.61 4.39 12.10
N ALA A 154 11.69 4.80 13.38
CA ALA A 154 12.77 5.66 13.87
C ALA A 154 14.15 4.99 13.70
N GLU A 155 14.26 3.69 13.98
CA GLU A 155 15.46 2.89 13.74
C GLU A 155 15.86 2.90 12.25
N GLY A 156 14.89 2.72 11.34
CA GLY A 156 15.10 2.79 9.90
C GLY A 156 15.51 4.18 9.43
N MET A 157 14.93 5.24 9.97
CA MET A 157 15.37 6.63 9.70
C MET A 157 16.82 6.85 10.10
N ALA A 158 17.22 6.37 11.26
CA ALA A 158 18.61 6.45 11.73
C ALA A 158 19.54 5.64 10.83
N HIS A 159 19.15 4.42 10.41
CA HIS A 159 19.92 3.57 9.51
C HIS A 159 20.27 4.27 8.18
N TYR A 160 19.30 4.95 7.59
CA TYR A 160 19.48 5.68 6.33
C TYR A 160 19.97 7.13 6.51
N ALA A 161 20.26 7.57 7.74
CA ALA A 161 20.48 8.99 8.06
C ALA A 161 19.39 9.91 7.48
N PHE A 162 18.13 9.42 7.40
CA PHE A 162 17.02 10.09 6.77
C PHE A 162 16.48 11.20 7.67
N GLY A 163 16.40 12.42 7.13
CA GLY A 163 15.94 13.59 7.88
C GLY A 163 16.96 14.15 8.88
N ILE A 164 18.15 13.57 8.98
CA ILE A 164 19.28 14.20 9.68
C ILE A 164 19.84 15.25 8.73
N SER A 165 19.37 16.48 8.88
CA SER A 165 19.99 17.63 8.23
C SER A 165 21.39 17.77 8.83
N THR A 166 22.41 17.75 8.00
CA THR A 166 23.79 18.09 8.39
C THR A 166 23.85 19.57 8.76
N LEU A 167 23.34 19.91 9.94
CA LEU A 167 23.55 21.24 10.55
C LEU A 167 24.98 21.41 11.11
N GLU A 168 25.86 20.42 10.93
CA GLU A 168 27.20 20.42 11.51
C GLU A 168 28.32 20.96 10.61
N THR A 169 28.05 21.33 9.35
CA THR A 169 29.12 21.84 8.48
C THR A 169 29.19 23.36 8.32
N ALA A 170 28.43 24.12 9.13
CA ALA A 170 28.44 25.59 9.04
C ALA A 170 29.25 26.30 10.15
N ASN A 171 29.92 25.59 11.05
CA ASN A 171 30.58 26.23 12.20
C ASN A 171 32.12 26.17 12.20
N ASP A 172 32.78 25.57 11.19
CA ASP A 172 34.27 25.49 11.13
C ASP A 172 34.90 26.41 10.09
N SER A 173 34.27 27.49 9.72
CA SER A 173 34.86 28.50 8.81
C SER A 173 34.88 29.89 9.41
N LYS A 174 35.24 30.01 10.69
CA LYS A 174 35.66 31.30 11.29
C LYS A 174 36.71 31.04 12.38
N VAL A 175 37.95 30.87 11.98
CA VAL A 175 39.12 31.34 12.71
C VAL A 175 40.08 31.98 11.71
#